data_30b375aafbc62e04ab419b6cdd0e1d0c
#
_entry.id   30b375aafbc62e04ab419b6cdd0e1d0c
#
_cell.length_a   1.000
_cell.length_b   1.000
_cell.length_c   1.000
_cell.angle_alpha   90.00
_cell.angle_beta   90.00
_cell.angle_gamma   90.00
#
_symmetry.space_group_name_H-M   'P 1'
#
loop_
_entity.id
_entity.type
_entity.pdbx_description
1 polymer ?
#
loop_
_entity_poly.entity_id
_entity_poly.type
_entity_poly.pdbx_seq_one_letter_code
_entity_poly.pdbx_strand_id
1 'polypeptide(L)'
;MKREIAFLTGTALSAVMVITGATSVAQVPPAETTARQEFLKKLVAAAAERSHHTVRYDPAYVRIPYPAGDVPADTGVCTDEIIRAYRAVGIDLQKEVHEDMEQNFSAYPRKWRWLSGHTDANIDHRRVPNLMVFFSRKGEKLAITGRAEDYSPGDLVTWDLGGNVPHIGIVVDEKSLTGGRSMILHNIGRGPRIEDVLFSWKITGHYRYFGPSIP
;
A
#
# COMPACT_ATOMS: atom_id res chain seq x y z
N MET A 1 -49.72 -34.15 70.79
CA MET A 1 -50.04 -33.36 69.57
C MET A 1 -48.78 -32.75 69.06
N LYS A 2 -48.13 -33.37 68.01
CA LYS A 2 -46.93 -32.87 67.34
C LYS A 2 -47.36 -32.34 65.97
N ARG A 3 -47.10 -31.06 65.71
CA ARG A 3 -47.31 -30.43 64.38
C ARG A 3 -46.02 -30.52 63.61
N GLU A 4 -46.06 -31.20 62.49
CA GLU A 4 -44.97 -31.21 61.50
C GLU A 4 -45.10 -29.98 60.59
N ILE A 5 -43.99 -29.28 60.42
CA ILE A 5 -43.85 -28.16 59.49
C ILE A 5 -43.09 -28.64 58.27
N ALA A 6 -43.75 -28.69 57.12
CA ALA A 6 -43.14 -29.02 55.83
C ALA A 6 -42.43 -27.78 55.26
N PHE A 7 -41.12 -27.90 54.98
CA PHE A 7 -40.34 -26.92 54.21
C PHE A 7 -40.41 -27.23 52.74
N LEU A 8 -41.01 -26.31 51.96
CA LEU A 8 -40.93 -26.30 50.52
C LEU A 8 -39.68 -25.59 50.08
N THR A 9 -38.72 -26.30 49.51
CA THR A 9 -37.56 -25.75 48.83
C THR A 9 -37.91 -25.51 47.35
N GLY A 10 -38.12 -24.22 46.97
CA GLY A 10 -38.23 -23.82 45.61
C GLY A 10 -36.89 -23.62 44.94
N THR A 11 -36.50 -24.46 44.02
CA THR A 11 -35.34 -24.26 43.14
C THR A 11 -35.67 -23.31 41.97
N ALA A 12 -35.16 -22.10 42.00
CA ALA A 12 -35.25 -21.14 40.89
C ALA A 12 -34.18 -21.50 39.84
N LEU A 13 -34.62 -21.92 38.65
CA LEU A 13 -33.77 -22.20 37.49
C LEU A 13 -33.55 -20.87 36.75
N SER A 14 -32.37 -20.24 36.92
CA SER A 14 -31.99 -19.07 36.15
C SER A 14 -31.51 -19.47 34.75
N ALA A 15 -32.30 -19.17 33.74
CA ALA A 15 -31.90 -19.35 32.34
C ALA A 15 -30.94 -18.22 31.94
N VAL A 16 -29.67 -18.55 31.70
CA VAL A 16 -28.68 -17.63 31.13
C VAL A 16 -28.89 -17.63 29.63
N MET A 17 -29.39 -16.52 29.09
CA MET A 17 -29.55 -16.28 27.66
C MET A 17 -28.19 -15.83 27.09
N VAL A 18 -27.46 -16.73 26.43
CA VAL A 18 -26.24 -16.40 25.70
C VAL A 18 -26.62 -15.77 24.37
N ILE A 19 -26.50 -14.45 24.28
CA ILE A 19 -26.64 -13.71 23.01
C ILE A 19 -25.33 -13.89 22.23
N THR A 20 -25.28 -14.82 21.30
CA THR A 20 -24.19 -14.91 20.32
C THR A 20 -24.41 -13.83 19.26
N GLY A 21 -23.73 -12.70 19.43
CA GLY A 21 -23.66 -11.67 18.40
C GLY A 21 -22.85 -12.18 17.21
N ALA A 22 -23.52 -12.60 16.14
CA ALA A 22 -22.89 -12.88 14.85
C ALA A 22 -22.47 -11.53 14.24
N THR A 23 -21.18 -11.23 14.28
CA THR A 23 -20.59 -10.14 13.47
C THR A 23 -20.69 -10.55 12.01
N SER A 24 -21.65 -9.95 11.29
CA SER A 24 -21.75 -10.11 9.83
C SER A 24 -20.54 -9.42 9.19
N VAL A 25 -19.58 -10.19 8.72
CA VAL A 25 -18.55 -9.69 7.82
C VAL A 25 -19.25 -9.44 6.47
N ALA A 26 -19.33 -8.18 6.07
CA ALA A 26 -19.90 -7.82 4.78
C ALA A 26 -19.10 -8.52 3.67
N GLN A 27 -19.74 -9.41 2.91
CA GLN A 27 -19.12 -10.07 1.76
C GLN A 27 -19.04 -9.07 0.60
N VAL A 28 -17.81 -8.85 0.08
CA VAL A 28 -17.58 -8.03 -1.12
C VAL A 28 -18.29 -8.70 -2.31
N PRO A 29 -19.04 -7.96 -3.13
CA PRO A 29 -19.72 -8.52 -4.29
C PRO A 29 -18.74 -9.21 -5.27
N PRO A 30 -19.10 -10.34 -5.90
CA PRO A 30 -18.21 -11.07 -6.81
C PRO A 30 -17.68 -10.23 -7.98
N ALA A 31 -18.48 -9.30 -8.51
CA ALA A 31 -18.09 -8.40 -9.60
C ALA A 31 -16.99 -7.41 -9.17
N GLU A 32 -17.06 -6.88 -7.95
CA GLU A 32 -16.04 -5.99 -7.37
C GLU A 32 -14.72 -6.75 -7.15
N THR A 33 -14.78 -7.97 -6.64
CA THR A 33 -13.60 -8.83 -6.49
C THR A 33 -12.93 -9.10 -7.83
N THR A 34 -13.71 -9.34 -8.90
CA THR A 34 -13.20 -9.56 -10.27
C THR A 34 -12.52 -8.30 -10.83
N ALA A 35 -13.12 -7.11 -10.64
CA ALA A 35 -12.55 -5.84 -11.09
C ALA A 35 -11.20 -5.54 -10.41
N ARG A 36 -11.11 -5.77 -9.10
CA ARG A 36 -9.87 -5.62 -8.32
C ARG A 36 -8.79 -6.60 -8.77
N GLN A 37 -9.13 -7.84 -9.02
CA GLN A 37 -8.19 -8.86 -9.52
C GLN A 37 -7.65 -8.49 -10.90
N GLU A 38 -8.51 -8.07 -11.81
CA GLU A 38 -8.10 -7.65 -13.15
C GLU A 38 -7.23 -6.39 -13.12
N PHE A 39 -7.54 -5.43 -12.24
CA PHE A 39 -6.71 -4.26 -12.02
C PHE A 39 -5.30 -4.66 -11.53
N LEU A 40 -5.20 -5.50 -10.49
CA LEU A 40 -3.91 -5.95 -9.96
C LEU A 40 -3.09 -6.68 -11.03
N LYS A 41 -3.72 -7.53 -11.84
CA LYS A 41 -3.06 -8.21 -12.96
C LYS A 41 -2.45 -7.22 -13.95
N LYS A 42 -3.20 -6.18 -14.34
CA LYS A 42 -2.70 -5.12 -15.23
C LYS A 42 -1.58 -4.31 -14.59
N LEU A 43 -1.73 -3.96 -13.30
CA LEU A 43 -0.72 -3.20 -12.56
C LEU A 43 0.60 -3.99 -12.43
N VAL A 44 0.52 -5.27 -12.11
CA VAL A 44 1.69 -6.16 -12.02
C VAL A 44 2.39 -6.29 -13.37
N ALA A 45 1.64 -6.46 -14.47
CA ALA A 45 2.21 -6.50 -15.81
C ALA A 45 2.90 -5.17 -16.18
N ALA A 46 2.26 -4.04 -15.86
CA ALA A 46 2.85 -2.72 -16.08
C ALA A 46 4.10 -2.48 -15.24
N ALA A 47 4.12 -2.98 -14.00
CA ALA A 47 5.29 -2.93 -13.14
C ALA A 47 6.43 -3.79 -13.69
N ALA A 48 6.15 -5.04 -14.08
CA ALA A 48 7.16 -5.94 -14.65
C ALA A 48 7.80 -5.36 -15.93
N GLU A 49 6.98 -4.74 -16.79
CA GLU A 49 7.46 -4.06 -18.02
C GLU A 49 8.51 -2.97 -17.70
N ARG A 50 8.42 -2.31 -16.54
CA ARG A 50 9.42 -1.30 -16.14
C ARG A 50 10.84 -1.87 -16.06
N SER A 51 11.01 -3.15 -15.74
CA SER A 51 12.32 -3.80 -15.66
C SER A 51 13.08 -3.85 -16.99
N HIS A 52 12.39 -3.66 -18.12
CA HIS A 52 12.97 -3.62 -19.47
C HIS A 52 13.47 -2.23 -19.89
N HIS A 53 13.23 -1.20 -19.07
CA HIS A 53 13.63 0.16 -19.36
C HIS A 53 15.01 0.48 -18.77
N THR A 54 15.83 1.20 -19.55
CA THR A 54 17.08 1.77 -19.04
C THR A 54 16.80 3.12 -18.40
N VAL A 55 16.93 3.19 -17.08
CA VAL A 55 16.67 4.40 -16.28
C VAL A 55 17.90 4.69 -15.42
N ARG A 56 18.49 5.87 -15.58
CA ARG A 56 19.54 6.39 -14.69
C ARG A 56 18.90 6.89 -13.40
N TYR A 57 19.44 6.48 -12.27
CA TYR A 57 18.94 6.95 -10.97
C TYR A 57 19.27 8.43 -10.78
N ASP A 58 18.24 9.28 -10.66
CA ASP A 58 18.40 10.72 -10.54
C ASP A 58 17.35 11.33 -9.60
N PRO A 59 17.72 11.71 -8.38
CA PRO A 59 16.83 12.34 -7.42
C PRO A 59 16.66 13.84 -7.62
N ALA A 60 17.25 14.44 -8.67
CA ALA A 60 17.19 15.87 -8.90
C ALA A 60 15.75 16.38 -8.98
N TYR A 61 15.55 17.60 -8.49
CA TYR A 61 14.29 18.31 -8.66
C TYR A 61 14.13 18.73 -10.12
N VAL A 62 13.00 18.38 -10.71
CA VAL A 62 12.64 18.75 -12.10
C VAL A 62 11.28 19.41 -12.08
N ARG A 63 11.11 20.51 -12.81
CA ARG A 63 9.79 21.07 -13.10
C ARG A 63 9.14 20.24 -14.19
N ILE A 64 7.95 19.76 -13.91
CA ILE A 64 7.18 18.89 -14.79
C ILE A 64 5.77 19.45 -14.98
N PRO A 65 5.08 19.15 -16.08
CA PRO A 65 3.67 19.50 -16.25
C PRO A 65 2.79 18.97 -15.10
N TYR A 66 1.65 19.60 -14.91
CA TYR A 66 0.62 19.12 -13.98
C TYR A 66 -0.76 19.27 -14.64
N PRO A 67 -1.67 18.28 -14.58
CA PRO A 67 -1.41 16.88 -14.14
C PRO A 67 -0.61 16.07 -15.17
N ALA A 68 -0.35 14.80 -14.85
CA ALA A 68 0.28 13.80 -15.71
C ALA A 68 1.75 14.09 -16.12
N GLY A 69 2.43 14.97 -15.38
CA GLY A 69 3.85 15.23 -15.60
C GLY A 69 4.75 14.08 -15.18
N ASP A 70 5.88 13.93 -15.88
CA ASP A 70 6.92 12.96 -15.55
C ASP A 70 8.30 13.58 -15.70
N VAL A 71 9.28 13.07 -14.98
CA VAL A 71 10.69 13.35 -15.24
C VAL A 71 11.13 12.72 -16.57
N PRO A 72 12.27 13.10 -17.17
CA PRO A 72 12.74 12.48 -18.41
C PRO A 72 12.68 10.94 -18.33
N ALA A 73 12.24 10.29 -19.41
CA ALA A 73 11.95 8.86 -19.42
C ALA A 73 13.17 7.98 -19.09
N ASP A 74 14.37 8.48 -19.36
CA ASP A 74 15.66 7.82 -19.09
C ASP A 74 16.20 8.12 -17.68
N THR A 75 15.45 8.86 -16.85
CA THR A 75 15.82 9.17 -15.45
C THR A 75 14.69 8.83 -14.50
N GLY A 76 14.99 8.65 -13.22
CA GLY A 76 14.00 8.42 -12.19
C GLY A 76 14.59 7.80 -10.92
N VAL A 77 13.74 7.71 -9.90
CA VAL A 77 14.05 7.04 -8.62
C VAL A 77 13.00 5.95 -8.35
N CYS A 78 13.06 5.32 -7.19
CA CYS A 78 12.13 4.23 -6.82
C CYS A 78 10.64 4.62 -6.95
N THR A 79 10.27 5.84 -6.57
CA THR A 79 8.88 6.33 -6.68
C THR A 79 8.44 6.53 -8.12
N ASP A 80 9.33 6.95 -9.01
CA ASP A 80 8.99 7.18 -10.42
C ASP A 80 8.59 5.87 -11.11
N GLU A 81 9.18 4.73 -10.72
CA GLU A 81 8.77 3.42 -11.27
C GLU A 81 7.35 3.04 -10.83
N ILE A 82 6.99 3.32 -9.58
CA ILE A 82 5.61 3.11 -9.09
C ILE A 82 4.64 4.03 -9.82
N ILE A 83 4.95 5.31 -9.95
CA ILE A 83 4.14 6.32 -10.63
C ILE A 83 3.87 5.90 -12.08
N ARG A 84 4.90 5.45 -12.79
CA ARG A 84 4.81 4.99 -14.18
C ARG A 84 3.99 3.72 -14.33
N ALA A 85 4.12 2.76 -13.41
CA ALA A 85 3.30 1.55 -13.39
C ALA A 85 1.81 1.88 -13.20
N TYR A 86 1.48 2.77 -12.25
CA TYR A 86 0.11 3.23 -12.04
C TYR A 86 -0.44 4.02 -13.23
N ARG A 87 0.38 4.87 -13.84
CA ARG A 87 -0.01 5.64 -15.03
C ARG A 87 -0.37 4.73 -16.21
N ALA A 88 0.35 3.63 -16.39
CA ALA A 88 0.05 2.64 -17.44
C ALA A 88 -1.32 1.98 -17.27
N VAL A 89 -1.87 1.97 -16.05
CA VAL A 89 -3.24 1.49 -15.76
C VAL A 89 -4.26 2.62 -15.57
N GLY A 90 -3.92 3.85 -15.98
CA GLY A 90 -4.83 5.00 -16.00
C GLY A 90 -4.92 5.80 -14.71
N ILE A 91 -4.01 5.62 -13.75
CA ILE A 91 -3.99 6.35 -12.48
C ILE A 91 -2.83 7.34 -12.46
N ASP A 92 -3.13 8.62 -12.28
CA ASP A 92 -2.14 9.69 -12.14
C ASP A 92 -1.83 9.97 -10.66
N LEU A 93 -0.84 9.25 -10.12
CA LEU A 93 -0.41 9.45 -8.73
C LEU A 93 0.17 10.86 -8.48
N GLN A 94 0.67 11.59 -9.49
CA GLN A 94 1.06 12.97 -9.33
C GLN A 94 -0.14 13.81 -8.88
N LYS A 95 -1.23 13.69 -9.63
CA LYS A 95 -2.47 14.43 -9.36
C LYS A 95 -3.07 14.02 -8.02
N GLU A 96 -3.26 12.74 -7.80
CA GLU A 96 -3.96 12.25 -6.61
C GLU A 96 -3.24 12.56 -5.31
N VAL A 97 -1.92 12.37 -5.27
CA VAL A 97 -1.10 12.70 -4.09
C VAL A 97 -1.10 14.20 -3.82
N HIS A 98 -0.90 15.01 -4.87
CA HIS A 98 -0.88 16.46 -4.73
C HIS A 98 -2.21 17.02 -4.20
N GLU A 99 -3.34 16.59 -4.77
CA GLU A 99 -4.67 17.03 -4.34
C GLU A 99 -5.03 16.55 -2.92
N ASP A 100 -4.67 15.32 -2.54
CA ASP A 100 -4.87 14.89 -1.15
C ASP A 100 -3.98 15.68 -0.18
N MET A 101 -2.76 16.02 -0.58
CA MET A 101 -1.88 16.86 0.22
C MET A 101 -2.41 18.29 0.37
N GLU A 102 -2.96 18.91 -0.67
CA GLU A 102 -3.57 20.23 -0.58
C GLU A 102 -4.72 20.26 0.43
N GLN A 103 -5.58 19.25 0.39
CA GLN A 103 -6.74 19.14 1.28
C GLN A 103 -6.35 18.73 2.72
N ASN A 104 -5.26 18.01 2.91
CA ASN A 104 -4.89 17.35 4.16
C ASN A 104 -3.42 17.57 4.54
N PHE A 105 -2.88 18.74 4.25
CA PHE A 105 -1.45 19.06 4.38
C PHE A 105 -0.88 18.73 5.77
N SER A 106 -1.66 18.87 6.84
CA SER A 106 -1.23 18.56 8.20
C SER A 106 -0.97 17.08 8.46
N ALA A 107 -1.58 16.18 7.68
CA ALA A 107 -1.41 14.74 7.81
C ALA A 107 -0.07 14.24 7.25
N TYR A 108 0.56 15.02 6.39
CA TYR A 108 1.79 14.66 5.71
C TYR A 108 3.06 15.05 6.49
N PRO A 109 4.21 14.37 6.27
CA PRO A 109 5.43 14.60 7.01
C PRO A 109 5.92 16.04 6.93
N ARG A 110 6.29 16.62 8.08
CA ARG A 110 6.76 18.01 8.15
C ARG A 110 8.21 18.19 7.72
N LYS A 111 8.99 17.14 7.59
CA LYS A 111 10.44 17.17 7.37
C LYS A 111 10.87 17.99 6.15
N TRP A 112 10.00 18.12 5.14
CA TRP A 112 10.25 18.86 3.90
C TRP A 112 9.46 20.18 3.81
N ARG A 113 8.52 20.41 4.76
CA ARG A 113 7.61 21.58 4.77
C ARG A 113 8.32 22.89 5.08
N TRP A 114 9.46 22.85 5.77
CA TRP A 114 10.23 24.03 6.07
C TRP A 114 10.89 24.65 4.83
N LEU A 115 11.02 23.89 3.74
CA LEU A 115 11.58 24.37 2.48
C LEU A 115 10.61 25.24 1.69
N SER A 116 9.30 24.95 1.73
CA SER A 116 8.28 25.64 0.94
C SER A 116 7.05 26.07 1.74
N GLY A 117 6.70 25.37 2.83
CA GLY A 117 5.48 25.62 3.61
C GLY A 117 4.18 25.29 2.88
N HIS A 118 4.24 24.80 1.64
CA HIS A 118 3.11 24.47 0.77
C HIS A 118 3.38 23.17 -0.01
N THR A 119 2.38 22.66 -0.70
CA THR A 119 2.49 21.53 -1.63
C THR A 119 3.28 21.91 -2.88
N ASP A 120 3.88 20.93 -3.55
CA ASP A 120 4.63 21.10 -4.79
C ASP A 120 4.38 19.92 -5.73
N ALA A 121 3.56 20.13 -6.75
CA ALA A 121 3.18 19.09 -7.72
C ALA A 121 4.36 18.45 -8.46
N ASN A 122 5.54 19.10 -8.48
CA ASN A 122 6.74 18.55 -9.10
C ASN A 122 7.39 17.43 -8.28
N ILE A 123 7.17 17.40 -6.93
CA ILE A 123 7.97 16.55 -6.05
C ILE A 123 7.14 15.79 -5.00
N ASP A 124 5.90 16.20 -4.72
CA ASP A 124 5.07 15.61 -3.66
C ASP A 124 4.94 14.09 -3.82
N HIS A 125 4.57 13.63 -5.00
CA HIS A 125 4.41 12.20 -5.37
C HIS A 125 5.73 11.43 -5.48
N ARG A 126 6.87 12.13 -5.59
CA ARG A 126 8.20 11.54 -5.71
C ARG A 126 8.88 11.29 -4.36
N ARG A 127 8.15 11.47 -3.25
CA ARG A 127 8.66 11.26 -1.89
C ARG A 127 7.99 10.05 -1.25
N VAL A 128 8.77 9.01 -0.94
CA VAL A 128 8.27 7.79 -0.29
C VAL A 128 7.44 8.09 0.97
N PRO A 129 7.86 8.99 1.91
CA PRO A 129 7.04 9.28 3.08
C PRO A 129 5.66 9.89 2.74
N ASN A 130 5.54 10.65 1.66
CA ASN A 130 4.24 11.16 1.20
C ASN A 130 3.37 10.04 0.62
N LEU A 131 3.95 9.16 -0.20
CA LEU A 131 3.25 7.98 -0.72
C LEU A 131 2.76 7.06 0.41
N MET A 132 3.55 6.86 1.47
CA MET A 132 3.13 6.08 2.65
C MET A 132 1.88 6.66 3.30
N VAL A 133 1.81 7.98 3.46
CA VAL A 133 0.61 8.67 4.00
C VAL A 133 -0.54 8.54 3.03
N PHE A 134 -0.33 8.82 1.76
CA PHE A 134 -1.36 8.73 0.72
C PHE A 134 -1.98 7.33 0.67
N PHE A 135 -1.18 6.28 0.55
CA PHE A 135 -1.68 4.90 0.50
C PHE A 135 -2.34 4.44 1.82
N SER A 136 -1.90 4.98 2.97
CA SER A 136 -2.60 4.72 4.25
C SER A 136 -3.98 5.39 4.33
N ARG A 137 -4.20 6.48 3.60
CA ARG A 137 -5.43 7.28 3.62
C ARG A 137 -6.43 6.88 2.54
N LYS A 138 -5.92 6.53 1.36
CA LYS A 138 -6.72 6.30 0.14
C LYS A 138 -6.75 4.84 -0.30
N GLY A 139 -5.81 4.06 0.17
CA GLY A 139 -5.71 2.63 -0.10
C GLY A 139 -5.98 1.77 1.13
N GLU A 140 -5.60 0.52 1.03
CA GLU A 140 -5.62 -0.46 2.11
C GLU A 140 -4.23 -0.51 2.76
N LYS A 141 -4.17 -0.23 4.07
CA LYS A 141 -2.98 -0.46 4.87
C LYS A 141 -3.01 -1.90 5.38
N LEU A 142 -2.04 -2.70 4.96
CA LEU A 142 -1.94 -4.11 5.28
C LEU A 142 -0.98 -4.36 6.46
N ALA A 143 -1.08 -5.55 7.06
CA ALA A 143 -0.18 -5.94 8.14
C ALA A 143 1.25 -6.13 7.62
N ILE A 144 2.22 -5.67 8.40
CA ILE A 144 3.64 -5.99 8.18
C ILE A 144 3.93 -7.28 8.93
N THR A 145 4.32 -8.32 8.22
CA THR A 145 4.65 -9.64 8.78
C THR A 145 5.99 -10.14 8.26
N GLY A 146 6.50 -11.22 8.84
CA GLY A 146 7.68 -11.93 8.35
C GLY A 146 7.35 -13.10 7.39
N ARG A 147 6.10 -13.22 6.95
CA ARG A 147 5.63 -14.32 6.11
C ARG A 147 5.45 -13.83 4.68
N ALA A 148 6.11 -14.48 3.74
CA ALA A 148 6.10 -14.07 2.33
C ALA A 148 4.71 -14.20 1.67
N GLU A 149 3.90 -15.14 2.13
CA GLU A 149 2.54 -15.38 1.65
C GLU A 149 1.55 -14.24 1.95
N ASP A 150 1.88 -13.37 2.90
CA ASP A 150 1.07 -12.20 3.23
C ASP A 150 1.25 -11.04 2.23
N TYR A 151 2.26 -11.14 1.33
CA TYR A 151 2.58 -10.13 0.32
C TYR A 151 2.20 -10.65 -1.07
N SER A 152 1.13 -10.11 -1.62
CA SER A 152 0.57 -10.53 -2.90
C SER A 152 1.02 -9.64 -4.06
N PRO A 153 1.07 -10.15 -5.30
CA PRO A 153 1.34 -9.32 -6.47
C PRO A 153 0.42 -8.11 -6.56
N GLY A 154 1.01 -6.94 -6.83
CA GLY A 154 0.35 -5.64 -6.81
C GLY A 154 0.43 -4.90 -5.47
N ASP A 155 0.90 -5.53 -4.40
CA ASP A 155 1.14 -4.85 -3.13
C ASP A 155 2.34 -3.89 -3.23
N LEU A 156 2.21 -2.75 -2.56
CA LEU A 156 3.27 -1.76 -2.42
C LEU A 156 3.95 -1.98 -1.07
N VAL A 157 5.26 -2.09 -1.09
CA VAL A 157 6.06 -2.26 0.12
C VAL A 157 7.04 -1.11 0.24
N THR A 158 7.21 -0.60 1.45
CA THR A 158 8.22 0.41 1.76
C THR A 158 9.21 -0.09 2.78
N TRP A 159 10.46 0.37 2.67
CA TRP A 159 11.56 -0.03 3.56
C TRP A 159 12.33 1.17 4.07
N ASP A 160 13.07 0.97 5.16
CA ASP A 160 14.23 1.74 5.55
C ASP A 160 15.48 0.95 5.14
N LEU A 161 16.26 1.49 4.20
CA LEU A 161 17.51 0.88 3.72
C LEU A 161 18.66 0.99 4.73
N GLY A 162 18.39 1.60 5.88
CA GLY A 162 19.35 2.01 6.90
C GLY A 162 19.53 3.53 6.94
N GLY A 163 19.74 4.06 8.15
CA GLY A 163 19.93 5.50 8.33
C GLY A 163 18.73 6.39 8.00
N ASN A 164 17.51 5.85 8.05
CA ASN A 164 16.27 6.52 7.64
C ASN A 164 16.23 6.89 6.13
N VAL A 165 16.83 6.07 5.29
CA VAL A 165 16.73 6.17 3.83
C VAL A 165 15.49 5.41 3.36
N PRO A 166 14.38 6.10 3.02
CA PRO A 166 13.14 5.43 2.64
C PRO A 166 13.22 4.90 1.21
N HIS A 167 12.62 3.74 0.99
CA HIS A 167 12.54 3.10 -0.31
C HIS A 167 11.16 2.50 -0.55
N ILE A 168 10.77 2.29 -1.81
CA ILE A 168 9.49 1.69 -2.19
C ILE A 168 9.68 0.76 -3.39
N GLY A 169 8.87 -0.29 -3.44
CA GLY A 169 8.75 -1.21 -4.56
C GLY A 169 7.35 -1.80 -4.64
N ILE A 170 7.09 -2.55 -5.71
CA ILE A 170 5.84 -3.26 -5.94
C ILE A 170 6.11 -4.75 -6.07
N VAL A 171 5.28 -5.56 -5.42
CA VAL A 171 5.33 -7.02 -5.50
C VAL A 171 4.88 -7.46 -6.89
N VAL A 172 5.66 -8.32 -7.56
CA VAL A 172 5.33 -8.87 -8.89
C VAL A 172 5.07 -10.37 -8.82
N ASP A 173 4.53 -10.94 -9.91
CA ASP A 173 4.19 -12.38 -9.98
C ASP A 173 5.42 -13.29 -10.04
N GLU A 174 6.56 -12.76 -10.48
CA GLU A 174 7.79 -13.53 -10.59
C GLU A 174 8.22 -14.08 -9.24
N LYS A 175 8.65 -15.35 -9.23
CA LYS A 175 9.02 -16.06 -8.01
C LYS A 175 10.53 -16.22 -7.89
N SER A 176 11.02 -16.01 -6.69
CA SER A 176 12.42 -16.30 -6.35
C SER A 176 12.73 -17.78 -6.51
N LEU A 177 13.85 -18.08 -7.17
CA LEU A 177 14.35 -19.45 -7.36
C LEU A 177 14.74 -20.14 -6.04
N THR A 178 15.11 -19.37 -5.03
CA THR A 178 15.62 -19.89 -3.75
C THR A 178 14.55 -20.01 -2.66
N GLY A 179 13.43 -19.33 -2.78
CA GLY A 179 12.39 -19.29 -1.71
C GLY A 179 10.97 -19.35 -2.19
N GLY A 180 10.71 -19.36 -3.50
CA GLY A 180 9.35 -19.43 -4.08
C GLY A 180 8.47 -18.20 -3.75
N ARG A 181 9.02 -17.19 -3.05
CA ARG A 181 8.30 -15.95 -2.74
C ARG A 181 8.24 -15.01 -3.93
N SER A 182 7.26 -14.14 -3.95
CA SER A 182 7.14 -13.10 -4.96
C SER A 182 8.31 -12.13 -4.88
N MET A 183 8.81 -11.72 -6.06
CA MET A 183 9.90 -10.76 -6.19
C MET A 183 9.35 -9.33 -6.21
N ILE A 184 10.26 -8.35 -6.17
CA ILE A 184 9.94 -6.92 -6.09
C ILE A 184 10.50 -6.20 -7.31
N LEU A 185 9.65 -5.45 -8.03
CA LEU A 185 10.12 -4.40 -8.91
C LEU A 185 10.48 -3.17 -8.08
N HIS A 186 11.68 -2.67 -8.22
CA HIS A 186 12.15 -1.44 -7.59
C HIS A 186 13.32 -0.82 -8.36
N ASN A 187 13.76 0.39 -7.98
CA ASN A 187 14.96 1.04 -8.49
C ASN A 187 15.79 1.60 -7.31
N ILE A 188 16.93 0.98 -7.04
CA ILE A 188 17.83 1.35 -5.94
C ILE A 188 19.17 1.91 -6.45
N GLY A 189 19.21 2.46 -7.68
CA GLY A 189 20.40 3.10 -8.24
C GLY A 189 20.98 2.44 -9.50
N ARG A 190 20.47 1.25 -9.88
CA ARG A 190 20.92 0.52 -11.07
C ARG A 190 19.88 0.43 -12.17
N GLY A 191 18.88 1.31 -12.14
CA GLY A 191 17.67 1.21 -12.95
C GLY A 191 16.63 0.27 -12.34
N PRO A 192 15.42 0.22 -12.93
CA PRO A 192 14.35 -0.65 -12.46
C PRO A 192 14.72 -2.13 -12.66
N ARG A 193 14.56 -2.94 -11.62
CA ARG A 193 14.87 -4.37 -11.59
C ARG A 193 13.86 -5.14 -10.77
N ILE A 194 13.67 -6.40 -11.14
CA ILE A 194 12.90 -7.36 -10.36
C ILE A 194 13.91 -8.19 -9.57
N GLU A 195 13.87 -8.06 -8.23
CA GLU A 195 14.84 -8.69 -7.34
C GLU A 195 14.15 -9.33 -6.13
N ASP A 196 14.81 -10.35 -5.56
CA ASP A 196 14.35 -11.05 -4.36
C ASP A 196 14.77 -10.29 -3.10
N VAL A 197 14.13 -9.15 -2.83
CA VAL A 197 14.54 -8.22 -1.77
C VAL A 197 13.45 -7.95 -0.72
N LEU A 198 12.33 -8.68 -0.74
CA LEU A 198 11.19 -8.41 0.14
C LEU A 198 11.60 -8.24 1.61
N PHE A 199 12.49 -9.09 2.11
CA PHE A 199 12.98 -9.07 3.49
C PHE A 199 14.43 -8.61 3.64
N SER A 200 15.00 -7.97 2.62
CA SER A 200 16.40 -7.51 2.66
C SER A 200 16.63 -6.33 3.59
N TRP A 201 15.57 -5.55 3.89
CA TRP A 201 15.62 -4.39 4.77
C TRP A 201 14.40 -4.34 5.68
N LYS A 202 14.43 -3.43 6.66
CA LYS A 202 13.30 -3.22 7.57
C LYS A 202 12.10 -2.69 6.81
N ILE A 203 11.03 -3.49 6.71
CA ILE A 203 9.76 -3.05 6.14
C ILE A 203 9.15 -1.97 7.04
N THR A 204 8.72 -0.85 6.45
CA THR A 204 8.11 0.30 7.12
C THR A 204 6.65 0.52 6.73
N GLY A 205 6.18 -0.12 5.67
CA GLY A 205 4.79 -0.08 5.23
C GLY A 205 4.46 -1.18 4.24
N HIS A 206 3.17 -1.57 4.22
CA HIS A 206 2.59 -2.55 3.32
C HIS A 206 1.20 -2.05 2.93
N TYR A 207 0.96 -1.88 1.63
CA TYR A 207 -0.25 -1.22 1.13
C TYR A 207 -0.76 -1.89 -0.13
N ARG A 208 -2.06 -1.65 -0.42
CA ARG A 208 -2.69 -1.95 -1.70
C ARG A 208 -3.55 -0.78 -2.12
N TYR A 209 -3.46 -0.38 -3.38
CA TYR A 209 -4.22 0.75 -3.89
C TYR A 209 -4.78 0.44 -5.29
N PHE A 210 -6.07 0.67 -5.46
CA PHE A 210 -6.81 0.35 -6.69
C PHE A 210 -7.18 1.59 -7.51
N GLY A 211 -6.80 2.79 -7.05
CA GLY A 211 -7.29 4.04 -7.63
C GLY A 211 -8.65 4.46 -7.07
N PRO A 212 -9.11 5.66 -7.45
CA PRO A 212 -10.34 6.23 -6.88
C PRO A 212 -11.63 5.63 -7.47
N SER A 213 -11.56 4.93 -8.61
CA SER A 213 -12.72 4.47 -9.37
C SER A 213 -13.05 2.99 -9.18
N ILE A 214 -12.25 2.22 -8.47
CA ILE A 214 -12.49 0.81 -8.20
C ILE A 214 -12.88 0.68 -6.73
N PRO A 215 -14.15 0.37 -6.44
CA PRO A 215 -14.68 0.25 -5.09
C PRO A 215 -14.09 -0.94 -4.32
#